data_3e4b2698f07892986db78bc3f394b8b9
#
_entry.id   3e4b2698f07892986db78bc3f394b8b9
#
_cell.length_a   1.000
_cell.length_b   1.000
_cell.length_c   1.000
_cell.angle_alpha   90.00
_cell.angle_beta   90.00
_cell.angle_gamma   90.00
#
_symmetry.space_group_name_H-M   'P 1'
#
loop_
_entity.id
_entity.type
_entity.pdbx_description
1 polymer ?
#
loop_
_entity_poly.entity_id
_entity_poly.type
_entity_poly.pdbx_seq_one_letter_code
_entity_poly.pdbx_strand_id
1 'polypeptide(L)'
;MIAEILIVDDNSDIRNILNELILDAGYKTRLAANYSQALNEIDKKLPDVAILDVKLDKGDNDGIELLSHIKSKNSDVPVIMISGHANIEMAIKSLKHGAFEFIEKPFDQARLLNFISRAVENLNLKSQNKDYENKLFSSYDLIGNSKNTSSIRDQIDKISITESRIFISGPSGSGKELIARKIHKKSKRSNKPFVILNGALLDNNKYELELFGEEKKDGSISYGALEKANNGTLL
;
A
#
# COMPACT_ATOMS: atom_id res chain seq x y z
N MET A 1 2.94 2.13 -18.01
CA MET A 1 2.03 3.31 -18.02
C MET A 1 2.89 4.51 -17.65
N ILE A 2 2.73 5.66 -18.31
CA ILE A 2 3.50 6.87 -17.95
C ILE A 2 2.81 7.47 -16.71
N ALA A 3 3.57 7.66 -15.62
CA ALA A 3 3.02 8.19 -14.38
C ALA A 3 2.60 9.66 -14.54
N GLU A 4 1.51 10.02 -13.87
CA GLU A 4 0.94 11.37 -13.86
C GLU A 4 1.18 12.04 -12.50
N ILE A 5 1.88 13.17 -12.52
CA ILE A 5 2.34 13.87 -11.32
C ILE A 5 1.53 15.15 -11.13
N LEU A 6 0.89 15.32 -9.98
CA LEU A 6 0.24 16.56 -9.60
C LEU A 6 1.24 17.47 -8.91
N ILE A 7 1.40 18.68 -9.43
CA ILE A 7 2.27 19.73 -8.88
C ILE A 7 1.40 20.83 -8.30
N VAL A 8 1.56 21.11 -7.01
CA VAL A 8 0.81 22.16 -6.30
C VAL A 8 1.81 23.13 -5.67
N ASP A 9 1.83 24.34 -6.16
CA ASP A 9 2.69 25.42 -5.68
C ASP A 9 2.02 26.75 -6.04
N ASP A 10 1.96 27.74 -5.17
CA ASP A 10 1.35 29.05 -5.45
C ASP A 10 2.27 29.93 -6.30
N ASN A 11 3.58 29.68 -6.26
CA ASN A 11 4.55 30.39 -7.08
C ASN A 11 4.56 29.83 -8.51
N SER A 12 4.21 30.67 -9.49
CA SER A 12 4.14 30.31 -10.91
C SER A 12 5.48 29.87 -11.48
N ASP A 13 6.58 30.48 -11.06
CA ASP A 13 7.91 30.20 -11.61
C ASP A 13 8.39 28.82 -11.15
N ILE A 14 8.21 28.52 -9.87
CA ILE A 14 8.54 27.20 -9.31
C ILE A 14 7.67 26.12 -9.98
N ARG A 15 6.38 26.38 -10.12
CA ARG A 15 5.44 25.48 -10.76
C ARG A 15 5.82 25.16 -12.22
N ASN A 16 6.28 26.21 -12.97
CA ASN A 16 6.74 26.03 -14.35
C ASN A 16 8.07 25.28 -14.43
N ILE A 17 9.04 25.60 -13.57
CA ILE A 17 10.31 24.88 -13.50
C ILE A 17 10.08 23.39 -13.19
N LEU A 18 9.24 23.09 -12.20
CA LEU A 18 8.89 21.72 -11.86
C LEU A 18 8.18 21.00 -13.02
N ASN A 19 7.28 21.69 -13.70
CA ASN A 19 6.56 21.15 -14.83
C ASN A 19 7.50 20.75 -15.98
N GLU A 20 8.38 21.68 -16.41
CA GLU A 20 9.36 21.42 -17.47
C GLU A 20 10.29 20.25 -17.10
N LEU A 21 10.86 20.30 -15.89
CA LEU A 21 11.75 19.26 -15.38
C LEU A 21 11.11 17.87 -15.40
N ILE A 22 9.85 17.77 -15.00
CA ILE A 22 9.12 16.51 -14.89
C ILE A 22 8.67 15.99 -16.27
N LEU A 23 8.27 16.90 -17.16
CA LEU A 23 7.96 16.56 -18.55
C LEU A 23 9.19 16.05 -19.30
N ASP A 24 10.36 16.70 -19.13
CA ASP A 24 11.63 16.30 -19.72
C ASP A 24 12.08 14.92 -19.22
N ALA A 25 11.74 14.58 -17.98
CA ALA A 25 11.96 13.25 -17.43
C ALA A 25 10.97 12.17 -17.95
N GLY A 26 10.03 12.54 -18.83
CA GLY A 26 9.10 11.63 -19.49
C GLY A 26 7.83 11.31 -18.70
N TYR A 27 7.50 12.06 -17.66
CA TYR A 27 6.26 11.94 -16.90
C TYR A 27 5.19 12.88 -17.44
N LYS A 28 3.93 12.65 -17.06
CA LYS A 28 2.81 13.58 -17.30
C LYS A 28 2.61 14.45 -16.07
N THR A 29 2.14 15.69 -16.28
CA THR A 29 1.91 16.63 -15.19
C THR A 29 0.49 17.16 -15.19
N ARG A 30 -0.01 17.47 -13.99
CA ARG A 30 -1.16 18.35 -13.74
C ARG A 30 -0.72 19.42 -12.77
N LEU A 31 -1.23 20.63 -12.97
CA LEU A 31 -0.81 21.81 -12.22
C LEU A 31 -1.96 22.37 -11.41
N ALA A 32 -1.71 22.78 -10.19
CA ALA A 32 -2.64 23.55 -9.37
C ALA A 32 -1.91 24.71 -8.69
N ALA A 33 -2.48 25.90 -8.75
CA ALA A 33 -1.86 27.12 -8.24
C ALA A 33 -2.28 27.46 -6.81
N ASN A 34 -3.28 26.75 -6.25
CA ASN A 34 -3.81 27.02 -4.92
C ASN A 34 -4.51 25.78 -4.36
N TYR A 35 -4.86 25.86 -3.07
CA TYR A 35 -5.53 24.78 -2.35
C TYR A 35 -6.81 24.30 -3.04
N SER A 36 -7.68 25.22 -3.48
CA SER A 36 -8.97 24.87 -4.07
C SER A 36 -8.84 24.15 -5.41
N GLN A 37 -7.89 24.60 -6.25
CA GLN A 37 -7.58 23.93 -7.51
C GLN A 37 -7.00 22.53 -7.26
N ALA A 38 -6.06 22.42 -6.31
CA ALA A 38 -5.47 21.14 -5.95
C ALA A 38 -6.54 20.14 -5.48
N LEU A 39 -7.45 20.57 -4.63
CA LEU A 39 -8.54 19.73 -4.13
C LEU A 39 -9.43 19.23 -5.29
N ASN A 40 -9.82 20.15 -6.21
CA ASN A 40 -10.59 19.79 -7.39
C ASN A 40 -9.87 18.77 -8.29
N GLU A 41 -8.56 18.94 -8.50
CA GLU A 41 -7.78 18.00 -9.31
C GLU A 41 -7.64 16.62 -8.65
N ILE A 42 -7.47 16.58 -7.33
CA ILE A 42 -7.42 15.35 -6.54
C ILE A 42 -8.78 14.63 -6.56
N ASP A 43 -9.87 15.38 -6.46
CA ASP A 43 -11.23 14.84 -6.43
C ASP A 43 -11.68 14.30 -7.79
N LYS A 44 -11.27 14.94 -8.89
CA LYS A 44 -11.51 14.43 -10.24
C LYS A 44 -10.78 13.11 -10.50
N LYS A 45 -9.51 13.05 -10.14
CA LYS A 45 -8.66 11.87 -10.32
C LYS A 45 -7.45 11.93 -9.39
N LEU A 46 -7.24 10.88 -8.62
CA LEU A 46 -6.00 10.77 -7.83
C LEU A 46 -4.77 10.74 -8.74
N PRO A 47 -3.71 11.48 -8.41
CA PRO A 47 -2.43 11.40 -9.14
C PRO A 47 -1.68 10.11 -8.78
N ASP A 48 -0.75 9.72 -9.65
CA ASP A 48 0.19 8.63 -9.36
C ASP A 48 1.24 9.09 -8.32
N VAL A 49 1.68 10.34 -8.39
CA VAL A 49 2.55 11.00 -7.39
C VAL A 49 2.06 12.44 -7.22
N ALA A 50 2.12 12.99 -6.02
CA ALA A 50 1.86 14.40 -5.78
C ALA A 50 3.12 15.10 -5.25
N ILE A 51 3.34 16.34 -5.72
CA ILE A 51 4.34 17.27 -5.21
C ILE A 51 3.57 18.48 -4.68
N LEU A 52 3.66 18.71 -3.38
CA LEU A 52 2.86 19.73 -2.70
C LEU A 52 3.77 20.71 -2.00
N ASP A 53 3.58 22.02 -2.26
CA ASP A 53 4.10 23.02 -1.35
C ASP A 53 3.38 22.94 -0.01
N VAL A 54 4.11 23.07 1.07
CA VAL A 54 3.56 23.07 2.43
C VAL A 54 2.67 24.27 2.64
N LYS A 55 3.07 25.44 2.13
CA LYS A 55 2.39 26.72 2.32
C LYS A 55 1.76 27.15 1.00
N LEU A 56 0.45 27.32 1.01
CA LEU A 56 -0.33 27.80 -0.12
C LEU A 56 -1.13 29.05 0.29
N ASP A 57 -2.11 29.40 -0.49
CA ASP A 57 -2.90 30.62 -0.40
C ASP A 57 -3.80 30.75 0.84
N LYS A 58 -4.17 29.66 1.51
CA LYS A 58 -5.08 29.69 2.68
C LYS A 58 -4.34 29.79 4.01
N GLY A 59 -3.17 29.17 4.13
CA GLY A 59 -2.44 29.15 5.38
C GLY A 59 -1.15 28.33 5.39
N ASP A 60 -0.53 28.29 6.57
CA ASP A 60 0.81 27.71 6.73
C ASP A 60 0.85 26.16 6.66
N ASN A 61 -0.30 25.48 6.63
CA ASN A 61 -0.40 24.03 6.65
C ASN A 61 -1.25 23.43 5.51
N ASP A 62 -1.62 24.21 4.52
CA ASP A 62 -2.52 23.80 3.43
C ASP A 62 -2.02 22.54 2.70
N GLY A 63 -0.71 22.46 2.43
CA GLY A 63 -0.12 21.27 1.82
C GLY A 63 -0.22 20.02 2.69
N ILE A 64 -0.19 20.17 4.04
CA ILE A 64 -0.37 19.03 4.96
C ILE A 64 -1.82 18.58 4.99
N GLU A 65 -2.77 19.49 4.83
CA GLU A 65 -4.19 19.13 4.70
C GLU A 65 -4.46 18.39 3.39
N LEU A 66 -3.88 18.86 2.26
CA LEU A 66 -3.93 18.16 0.97
C LEU A 66 -3.28 16.78 1.04
N LEU A 67 -2.12 16.65 1.70
CA LEU A 67 -1.49 15.37 1.98
C LEU A 67 -2.45 14.43 2.71
N SER A 68 -3.06 14.91 3.81
CA SER A 68 -4.01 14.11 4.59
C SER A 68 -5.24 13.71 3.76
N HIS A 69 -5.73 14.61 2.90
CA HIS A 69 -6.83 14.33 1.98
C HIS A 69 -6.48 13.23 0.95
N ILE A 70 -5.31 13.31 0.30
CA ILE A 70 -4.82 12.27 -0.61
C ILE A 70 -4.71 10.93 0.13
N LYS A 71 -4.09 10.93 1.32
CA LYS A 71 -3.89 9.71 2.10
C LYS A 71 -5.17 9.07 2.61
N SER A 72 -6.20 9.86 2.88
CA SER A 72 -7.53 9.36 3.25
C SER A 72 -8.23 8.64 2.08
N LYS A 73 -8.02 9.09 0.84
CA LYS A 73 -8.56 8.46 -0.37
C LYS A 73 -7.76 7.23 -0.79
N ASN A 74 -6.44 7.33 -0.79
CA ASN A 74 -5.54 6.23 -1.07
C ASN A 74 -4.18 6.44 -0.37
N SER A 75 -3.92 5.64 0.66
CA SER A 75 -2.68 5.69 1.44
C SER A 75 -1.42 5.36 0.61
N ASP A 76 -1.57 4.68 -0.52
CA ASP A 76 -0.46 4.22 -1.36
C ASP A 76 0.11 5.30 -2.27
N VAL A 77 -0.63 6.39 -2.55
CA VAL A 77 -0.15 7.50 -3.37
C VAL A 77 1.05 8.17 -2.69
N PRO A 78 2.24 8.17 -3.31
CA PRO A 78 3.40 8.88 -2.77
C PRO A 78 3.18 10.40 -2.87
N VAL A 79 3.48 11.10 -1.79
CA VAL A 79 3.41 12.56 -1.73
C VAL A 79 4.75 13.12 -1.31
N ILE A 80 5.35 13.96 -2.14
CA ILE A 80 6.58 14.69 -1.86
C ILE A 80 6.19 16.10 -1.41
N MET A 81 6.61 16.49 -0.21
CA MET A 81 6.37 17.84 0.31
C MET A 81 7.57 18.73 -0.02
N ILE A 82 7.30 19.96 -0.46
CA ILE A 82 8.34 20.97 -0.72
C ILE A 82 8.04 22.19 0.15
N SER A 83 9.06 22.83 0.70
CA SER A 83 8.88 24.04 1.53
C SER A 83 10.04 25.01 1.40
N GLY A 84 9.73 26.30 1.30
CA GLY A 84 10.73 27.39 1.33
C GLY A 84 11.18 27.78 2.75
N HIS A 85 10.44 27.37 3.79
CA HIS A 85 10.75 27.62 5.19
C HIS A 85 10.67 26.28 5.94
N ALA A 86 11.62 25.40 5.64
CA ALA A 86 11.68 24.11 6.32
C ALA A 86 12.25 24.29 7.73
N ASN A 87 11.45 23.95 8.73
CA ASN A 87 11.97 23.60 10.04
C ASN A 87 11.83 22.08 10.25
N ILE A 88 12.65 21.55 11.13
CA ILE A 88 12.70 20.12 11.44
C ILE A 88 11.31 19.61 11.88
N GLU A 89 10.56 20.43 12.62
CA GLU A 89 9.23 20.07 13.12
C GLU A 89 8.23 19.86 11.98
N MET A 90 8.28 20.71 10.95
CA MET A 90 7.40 20.62 9.77
C MET A 90 7.71 19.40 8.92
N ALA A 91 9.00 19.07 8.75
CA ALA A 91 9.43 17.86 8.08
C ALA A 91 8.95 16.60 8.83
N ILE A 92 9.18 16.53 10.15
CA ILE A 92 8.71 15.44 10.99
C ILE A 92 7.18 15.31 10.94
N LYS A 93 6.45 16.44 11.00
CA LYS A 93 4.99 16.44 10.92
C LYS A 93 4.52 15.87 9.58
N SER A 94 5.10 16.31 8.47
CA SER A 94 4.76 15.81 7.13
C SER A 94 4.99 14.32 6.99
N LEU A 95 6.13 13.81 7.45
CA LEU A 95 6.45 12.38 7.43
C LEU A 95 5.50 11.56 8.32
N LYS A 96 5.13 12.06 9.50
CA LYS A 96 4.13 11.42 10.37
C LYS A 96 2.74 11.36 9.73
N HIS A 97 2.39 12.33 8.89
CA HIS A 97 1.15 12.32 8.09
C HIS A 97 1.25 11.44 6.83
N GLY A 98 2.37 10.73 6.63
CA GLY A 98 2.55 9.77 5.56
C GLY A 98 3.14 10.36 4.28
N ALA A 99 3.78 11.52 4.32
CA ALA A 99 4.57 12.00 3.19
C ALA A 99 5.65 10.98 2.84
N PHE A 100 5.90 10.81 1.55
CA PHE A 100 6.96 9.92 1.04
C PHE A 100 8.34 10.55 1.26
N GLU A 101 8.44 11.87 1.07
CA GLU A 101 9.67 12.63 1.25
C GLU A 101 9.35 14.10 1.54
N PHE A 102 10.33 14.83 2.11
CA PHE A 102 10.29 16.26 2.36
C PHE A 102 11.54 16.93 1.81
N ILE A 103 11.37 18.01 1.05
CA ILE A 103 12.44 18.72 0.35
C ILE A 103 12.37 20.22 0.70
N GLU A 104 13.50 20.79 1.06
CA GLU A 104 13.64 22.24 1.28
C GLU A 104 13.98 22.98 -0.03
N LYS A 105 13.37 24.15 -0.24
CA LYS A 105 13.74 25.06 -1.30
C LYS A 105 14.92 25.97 -0.83
N PRO A 106 15.95 26.24 -1.66
CA PRO A 106 16.12 25.76 -3.02
C PRO A 106 16.57 24.30 -3.08
N PHE A 107 16.06 23.54 -4.04
CA PHE A 107 16.36 22.12 -4.17
C PHE A 107 17.21 21.83 -5.42
N ASP A 108 18.01 20.78 -5.32
CA ASP A 108 18.73 20.21 -6.45
C ASP A 108 17.79 19.41 -7.34
N GLN A 109 17.83 19.68 -8.66
CA GLN A 109 16.96 19.05 -9.66
C GLN A 109 17.17 17.54 -9.74
N ALA A 110 18.42 17.08 -9.70
CA ALA A 110 18.76 15.67 -9.77
C ALA A 110 18.23 14.92 -8.52
N ARG A 111 18.32 15.55 -7.36
CA ARG A 111 17.79 15.02 -6.10
C ARG A 111 16.26 14.87 -6.16
N LEU A 112 15.57 15.90 -6.68
CA LEU A 112 14.11 15.85 -6.82
C LEU A 112 13.68 14.74 -7.79
N LEU A 113 14.33 14.63 -8.96
CA LEU A 113 14.06 13.57 -9.93
C LEU A 113 14.31 12.17 -9.35
N ASN A 114 15.34 12.01 -8.53
CA ASN A 114 15.59 10.75 -7.84
C ASN A 114 14.44 10.37 -6.89
N PHE A 115 13.92 11.33 -6.12
CA PHE A 115 12.78 11.06 -5.24
C PHE A 115 11.50 10.74 -6.04
N ILE A 116 11.25 11.42 -7.15
CA ILE A 116 10.13 11.13 -8.05
C ILE A 116 10.26 9.71 -8.62
N SER A 117 11.43 9.34 -9.12
CA SER A 117 11.69 7.99 -9.66
C SER A 117 11.44 6.91 -8.61
N ARG A 118 11.94 7.09 -7.39
CA ARG A 118 11.70 6.16 -6.26
C ARG A 118 10.23 6.10 -5.87
N ALA A 119 9.51 7.21 -5.91
CA ALA A 119 8.09 7.27 -5.63
C ALA A 119 7.28 6.48 -6.67
N VAL A 120 7.58 6.66 -7.95
CA VAL A 120 6.95 5.92 -9.06
C VAL A 120 7.27 4.43 -9.00
N GLU A 121 8.53 4.07 -8.70
CA GLU A 121 8.95 2.67 -8.53
C GLU A 121 8.19 2.00 -7.37
N ASN A 122 8.10 2.66 -6.22
CA ASN A 122 7.35 2.17 -5.06
C ASN A 122 5.87 1.92 -5.39
N LEU A 123 5.24 2.84 -6.14
CA LEU A 123 3.87 2.69 -6.61
C LEU A 123 3.72 1.47 -7.54
N ASN A 124 4.64 1.31 -8.49
CA ASN A 124 4.64 0.19 -9.43
C ASN A 124 4.82 -1.16 -8.72
N LEU A 125 5.75 -1.25 -7.76
CA LEU A 125 5.96 -2.46 -6.96
C LEU A 125 4.72 -2.82 -6.14
N LYS A 126 4.06 -1.85 -5.52
CA LYS A 126 2.81 -2.07 -4.79
C LYS A 126 1.68 -2.53 -5.71
N SER A 127 1.55 -1.93 -6.90
CA SER A 127 0.57 -2.33 -7.90
C SER A 127 0.82 -3.76 -8.39
N GLN A 128 2.07 -4.10 -8.73
CA GLN A 128 2.45 -5.45 -9.12
C GLN A 128 2.15 -6.48 -8.04
N ASN A 129 2.47 -6.18 -6.77
CA ASN A 129 2.15 -7.07 -5.66
C ASN A 129 0.63 -7.29 -5.54
N LYS A 130 -0.19 -6.24 -5.65
CA LYS A 130 -1.65 -6.36 -5.68
C LYS A 130 -2.14 -7.19 -6.88
N ASP A 131 -1.53 -7.01 -8.05
CA ASP A 131 -1.87 -7.79 -9.25
C ASP A 131 -1.48 -9.27 -9.10
N TYR A 132 -0.32 -9.57 -8.50
CA TYR A 132 0.08 -10.93 -8.19
C TYR A 132 -0.86 -11.57 -7.15
N GLU A 133 -1.19 -10.84 -6.10
CA GLU A 133 -2.18 -11.28 -5.12
C GLU A 133 -3.54 -11.54 -5.78
N ASN A 134 -4.03 -10.63 -6.61
CA ASN A 134 -5.29 -10.78 -7.32
C ASN A 134 -5.27 -11.97 -8.30
N LYS A 135 -4.18 -12.17 -9.03
CA LYS A 135 -4.01 -13.34 -9.93
C LYS A 135 -3.97 -14.65 -9.14
N LEU A 136 -3.23 -14.69 -8.05
CA LEU A 136 -3.26 -15.83 -7.14
C LEU A 136 -4.68 -16.08 -6.61
N PHE A 137 -5.40 -15.02 -6.24
CA PHE A 137 -6.75 -15.13 -5.71
C PHE A 137 -7.82 -15.44 -6.78
N SER A 138 -7.68 -14.96 -8.02
CA SER A 138 -8.62 -15.26 -9.10
C SER A 138 -8.49 -16.72 -9.58
N SER A 139 -7.31 -17.32 -9.46
CA SER A 139 -7.12 -18.74 -9.72
C SER A 139 -7.81 -19.65 -8.67
N TYR A 140 -8.26 -19.07 -7.56
CA TYR A 140 -8.91 -19.77 -6.45
C TYR A 140 -10.44 -19.62 -6.44
N ASP A 141 -11.08 -19.37 -7.59
CA ASP A 141 -12.55 -19.38 -7.61
C ASP A 141 -13.13 -20.80 -7.51
N LEU A 142 -14.11 -20.97 -6.61
CA LEU A 142 -14.90 -22.18 -6.52
C LEU A 142 -15.74 -22.30 -7.80
N ILE A 143 -15.22 -23.04 -8.78
CA ILE A 143 -15.88 -23.24 -10.06
C ILE A 143 -16.88 -24.41 -9.90
N GLY A 144 -18.09 -24.22 -10.38
CA GLY A 144 -19.13 -25.25 -10.38
C GLY A 144 -20.46 -24.77 -9.84
N ASN A 145 -21.56 -25.36 -10.35
CA ASN A 145 -22.94 -25.04 -10.00
C ASN A 145 -23.67 -26.23 -9.34
N SER A 146 -22.91 -27.19 -8.82
CA SER A 146 -23.53 -28.33 -8.08
C SER A 146 -24.13 -27.81 -6.76
N LYS A 147 -25.15 -28.55 -6.26
CA LYS A 147 -25.75 -28.26 -4.95
C LYS A 147 -24.72 -28.22 -3.82
N ASN A 148 -23.73 -29.12 -3.88
CA ASN A 148 -22.65 -29.16 -2.89
C ASN A 148 -21.76 -27.90 -2.96
N THR A 149 -21.39 -27.45 -4.15
CA THR A 149 -20.58 -26.22 -4.33
C THR A 149 -21.34 -24.99 -3.86
N SER A 150 -22.66 -24.92 -4.13
CA SER A 150 -23.50 -23.82 -3.63
C SER A 150 -23.56 -23.82 -2.10
N SER A 151 -23.79 -24.98 -1.48
CA SER A 151 -23.82 -25.13 -0.02
C SER A 151 -22.49 -24.71 0.62
N ILE A 152 -21.34 -25.06 0.01
CA ILE A 152 -20.02 -24.64 0.50
C ILE A 152 -19.87 -23.12 0.40
N ARG A 153 -20.32 -22.47 -0.68
CA ARG A 153 -20.30 -21.00 -0.80
C ARG A 153 -21.11 -20.34 0.32
N ASP A 154 -22.31 -20.82 0.57
CA ASP A 154 -23.18 -20.29 1.63
C ASP A 154 -22.54 -20.46 3.03
N GLN A 155 -21.86 -21.59 3.25
CA GLN A 155 -21.12 -21.84 4.50
C GLN A 155 -19.92 -20.87 4.62
N ILE A 156 -19.14 -20.66 3.55
CA ILE A 156 -18.03 -19.70 3.54
C ILE A 156 -18.55 -18.31 3.91
N ASP A 157 -19.67 -17.86 3.34
CA ASP A 157 -20.24 -16.54 3.60
C ASP A 157 -20.68 -16.37 5.06
N LYS A 158 -21.25 -17.40 5.66
CA LYS A 158 -21.64 -17.39 7.08
C LYS A 158 -20.45 -17.43 8.03
N ILE A 159 -19.42 -18.21 7.72
CA ILE A 159 -18.28 -18.44 8.61
C ILE A 159 -17.29 -17.28 8.54
N SER A 160 -17.10 -16.66 7.37
CA SER A 160 -16.10 -15.62 7.16
C SER A 160 -16.31 -14.35 8.01
N ILE A 161 -17.53 -14.07 8.43
CA ILE A 161 -17.86 -12.94 9.31
C ILE A 161 -17.59 -13.22 10.81
N THR A 162 -17.35 -14.50 11.16
CA THR A 162 -17.05 -14.92 12.52
C THR A 162 -15.55 -14.90 12.81
N GLU A 163 -15.17 -14.86 14.07
CA GLU A 163 -13.77 -14.97 14.53
C GLU A 163 -13.44 -16.38 15.06
N SER A 164 -14.27 -17.35 14.71
CA SER A 164 -14.14 -18.72 15.18
C SER A 164 -12.99 -19.46 14.51
N ARG A 165 -12.44 -20.44 15.21
CA ARG A 165 -11.53 -21.41 14.62
C ARG A 165 -12.31 -22.31 13.65
N ILE A 166 -11.75 -22.56 12.47
CA ILE A 166 -12.42 -23.31 11.40
C ILE A 166 -11.63 -24.57 11.14
N PHE A 167 -12.32 -25.72 11.12
CA PHE A 167 -11.74 -26.98 10.72
C PHE A 167 -12.28 -27.37 9.33
N ILE A 168 -11.36 -27.56 8.36
CA ILE A 168 -11.69 -27.94 7.00
C ILE A 168 -11.21 -29.37 6.77
N SER A 169 -12.13 -30.30 6.53
CA SER A 169 -11.81 -31.70 6.26
C SER A 169 -12.13 -32.10 4.82
N GLY A 170 -11.40 -33.07 4.30
CA GLY A 170 -11.60 -33.63 2.96
C GLY A 170 -10.35 -34.33 2.45
N PRO A 171 -10.48 -35.14 1.36
CA PRO A 171 -9.35 -35.87 0.79
C PRO A 171 -8.28 -34.94 0.24
N SER A 172 -7.08 -35.47 -0.02
CA SER A 172 -6.01 -34.71 -0.67
C SER A 172 -6.49 -34.19 -2.03
N GLY A 173 -6.12 -32.97 -2.39
CA GLY A 173 -6.51 -32.32 -3.65
C GLY A 173 -7.95 -31.79 -3.71
N SER A 174 -8.78 -31.94 -2.64
CA SER A 174 -10.19 -31.48 -2.64
C SER A 174 -10.39 -29.98 -2.56
N GLY A 175 -9.33 -29.18 -2.52
CA GLY A 175 -9.41 -27.72 -2.49
C GLY A 175 -9.57 -27.11 -1.09
N LYS A 176 -9.12 -27.79 -0.02
CA LYS A 176 -9.16 -27.27 1.36
C LYS A 176 -8.49 -25.91 1.50
N GLU A 177 -7.32 -25.73 0.90
CA GLU A 177 -6.59 -24.46 0.90
C GLU A 177 -7.37 -23.35 0.18
N LEU A 178 -8.01 -23.68 -0.95
CA LEU A 178 -8.86 -22.76 -1.69
C LEU A 178 -10.02 -22.24 -0.83
N ILE A 179 -10.65 -23.11 -0.06
CA ILE A 179 -11.72 -22.74 0.88
C ILE A 179 -11.17 -21.82 1.98
N ALA A 180 -10.03 -22.18 2.58
CA ALA A 180 -9.41 -21.36 3.63
C ALA A 180 -9.05 -19.95 3.13
N ARG A 181 -8.47 -19.83 1.94
CA ARG A 181 -8.18 -18.55 1.30
C ARG A 181 -9.44 -17.72 1.03
N LYS A 182 -10.52 -18.36 0.58
CA LYS A 182 -11.81 -17.67 0.37
C LYS A 182 -12.43 -17.17 1.67
N ILE A 183 -12.37 -17.95 2.73
CA ILE A 183 -12.82 -17.53 4.06
C ILE A 183 -12.01 -16.31 4.53
N HIS A 184 -10.68 -16.36 4.43
CA HIS A 184 -9.82 -15.23 4.78
C HIS A 184 -10.18 -13.97 3.98
N LYS A 185 -10.31 -14.08 2.64
CA LYS A 185 -10.62 -12.95 1.76
C LYS A 185 -11.96 -12.29 2.09
N LYS A 186 -12.96 -13.04 2.56
CA LYS A 186 -14.28 -12.53 2.95
C LYS A 186 -14.34 -12.11 4.43
N SER A 187 -13.29 -12.34 5.20
CA SER A 187 -13.24 -12.01 6.62
C SER A 187 -12.85 -10.55 6.88
N LYS A 188 -13.03 -10.10 8.11
CA LYS A 188 -12.53 -8.78 8.58
C LYS A 188 -11.00 -8.65 8.50
N ARG A 189 -10.28 -9.78 8.29
CA ARG A 189 -8.82 -9.85 8.21
C ARG A 189 -8.32 -9.96 6.77
N SER A 190 -9.15 -9.68 5.77
CA SER A 190 -8.82 -9.81 4.33
C SER A 190 -7.59 -9.04 3.88
N ASN A 191 -7.25 -7.94 4.58
CA ASN A 191 -6.07 -7.11 4.32
C ASN A 191 -4.89 -7.44 5.25
N LYS A 192 -4.97 -8.54 6.00
CA LYS A 192 -3.94 -9.00 6.93
C LYS A 192 -3.21 -10.22 6.37
N PRO A 193 -2.05 -10.61 6.92
CA PRO A 193 -1.32 -11.75 6.43
C PRO A 193 -2.14 -13.06 6.42
N PHE A 194 -1.96 -13.85 5.37
CA PHE A 194 -2.43 -15.23 5.28
C PHE A 194 -1.21 -16.15 5.19
N VAL A 195 -0.92 -16.87 6.26
CA VAL A 195 0.26 -17.73 6.37
C VAL A 195 -0.17 -19.17 6.29
N ILE A 196 0.53 -19.96 5.46
CA ILE A 196 0.31 -21.40 5.34
C ILE A 196 1.46 -22.12 6.02
N LEU A 197 1.10 -23.04 6.92
CA LEU A 197 2.04 -23.96 7.55
C LEU A 197 1.66 -25.38 7.14
N ASN A 198 2.47 -25.98 6.29
CA ASN A 198 2.23 -27.34 5.84
C ASN A 198 2.80 -28.36 6.83
N GLY A 199 1.97 -28.90 7.71
CA GLY A 199 2.37 -29.88 8.71
C GLY A 199 3.02 -31.14 8.15
N ALA A 200 2.74 -31.50 6.89
CA ALA A 200 3.37 -32.67 6.25
C ALA A 200 4.83 -32.42 5.82
N LEU A 201 5.26 -31.17 5.72
CA LEU A 201 6.62 -30.77 5.37
C LEU A 201 7.45 -30.39 6.61
N LEU A 202 6.83 -30.35 7.80
CA LEU A 202 7.53 -30.02 9.03
C LEU A 202 8.44 -31.20 9.42
N ASP A 203 9.73 -30.92 9.47
CA ASP A 203 10.71 -31.84 10.09
C ASP A 203 10.49 -31.85 11.61
N ASN A 204 10.43 -33.02 12.22
CA ASN A 204 10.25 -33.18 13.67
C ASN A 204 11.27 -32.40 14.51
N ASN A 205 12.42 -32.05 13.94
CA ASN A 205 13.48 -31.29 14.62
C ASN A 205 13.40 -29.76 14.36
N LYS A 206 12.52 -29.31 13.44
CA LYS A 206 12.46 -27.91 13.02
C LYS A 206 11.06 -27.28 13.19
N TYR A 207 10.07 -28.04 13.66
CA TYR A 207 8.70 -27.54 13.78
C TYR A 207 8.61 -26.32 14.74
N GLU A 208 9.40 -26.32 15.82
CA GLU A 208 9.45 -25.21 16.76
C GLU A 208 10.01 -23.95 16.09
N LEU A 209 11.08 -24.11 15.32
CA LEU A 209 11.71 -23.02 14.57
C LEU A 209 10.75 -22.41 13.55
N GLU A 210 10.03 -23.25 12.79
CA GLU A 210 9.08 -22.78 11.78
C GLU A 210 7.84 -22.14 12.41
N LEU A 211 7.38 -22.63 13.56
CA LEU A 211 6.22 -22.07 14.27
C LEU A 211 6.56 -20.78 15.00
N PHE A 212 7.63 -20.78 15.80
CA PHE A 212 7.94 -19.71 16.75
C PHE A 212 9.10 -18.82 16.28
N GLY A 213 9.92 -19.30 15.32
CA GLY A 213 11.11 -18.59 14.88
C GLY A 213 12.32 -18.77 15.79
N GLU A 214 13.38 -18.00 15.55
CA GLU A 214 14.60 -18.03 16.36
C GLU A 214 15.25 -16.64 16.44
N GLU A 215 15.92 -16.40 17.53
CA GLU A 215 16.89 -15.32 17.66
C GLU A 215 18.30 -15.89 17.43
N LYS A 216 18.97 -15.41 16.38
CA LYS A 216 20.31 -15.86 16.03
C LYS A 216 21.37 -15.19 16.91
N LYS A 217 22.54 -15.81 16.98
CA LYS A 217 23.67 -15.32 17.78
C LYS A 217 24.17 -13.92 17.39
N ASP A 218 23.87 -13.47 16.19
CA ASP A 218 24.18 -12.12 15.68
C ASP A 218 23.13 -11.07 16.06
N GLY A 219 22.10 -11.46 16.83
CA GLY A 219 20.98 -10.59 17.22
C GLY A 219 19.90 -10.45 16.16
N SER A 220 20.00 -11.12 15.01
CA SER A 220 18.95 -11.12 14.00
C SER A 220 17.83 -12.08 14.39
N ILE A 221 16.56 -11.62 14.20
CA ILE A 221 15.37 -12.40 14.54
C ILE A 221 14.77 -12.96 13.26
N SER A 222 14.56 -14.29 13.25
CA SER A 222 13.79 -14.98 12.21
C SER A 222 12.40 -15.27 12.74
N TYR A 223 11.41 -14.50 12.30
CA TYR A 223 10.01 -14.66 12.74
C TYR A 223 9.41 -15.97 12.29
N GLY A 224 8.73 -16.68 13.20
CA GLY A 224 7.99 -17.90 12.91
C GLY A 224 6.62 -17.65 12.25
N ALA A 225 5.94 -18.75 11.88
CA ALA A 225 4.65 -18.68 11.21
C ALA A 225 3.57 -18.00 12.07
N LEU A 226 3.57 -18.23 13.39
CA LEU A 226 2.61 -17.61 14.31
C LEU A 226 2.78 -16.09 14.37
N GLU A 227 3.99 -15.60 14.41
CA GLU A 227 4.27 -14.16 14.47
C GLU A 227 4.01 -13.50 13.11
N LYS A 228 4.38 -14.13 12.01
CA LYS A 228 4.03 -13.69 10.64
C LYS A 228 2.53 -13.61 10.41
N ALA A 229 1.74 -14.50 11.05
CA ALA A 229 0.29 -14.52 10.96
C ALA A 229 -0.40 -13.58 11.96
N ASN A 230 0.33 -12.77 12.70
CA ASN A 230 -0.23 -11.90 13.74
C ASN A 230 -1.31 -10.97 13.18
N ASN A 231 -2.46 -10.93 13.85
CA ASN A 231 -3.70 -10.26 13.39
C ASN A 231 -4.23 -10.74 12.02
N GLY A 232 -3.64 -11.77 11.45
CA GLY A 232 -4.01 -12.37 10.17
C GLY A 232 -4.70 -13.72 10.32
N THR A 233 -4.38 -14.64 9.43
CA THR A 233 -4.88 -16.04 9.42
C THR A 233 -3.71 -17.00 9.23
N LEU A 234 -3.66 -18.03 10.04
CA LEU A 234 -2.76 -19.18 9.89
C LEU A 234 -3.58 -20.39 9.43
N LEU A 235 -3.14 -21.03 8.34
CA LEU A 235 -3.66 -22.32 7.82
C LEU A 235 -2.65 -23.40 8.09
#